data_a91d05d5c5264396381b97dda1902831
#
_entry.id   a91d05d5c5264396381b97dda1902831
#
_cell.length_a   1.000
_cell.length_b   1.000
_cell.length_c   1.000
_cell.angle_alpha   90.00
_cell.angle_beta   90.00
_cell.angle_gamma   90.00
#
_symmetry.space_group_name_H-M   'P 1'
#
loop_
_entity.id
_entity.type
_entity.pdbx_description
1 polymer ?
#
loop_
_entity_poly.entity_id
_entity_poly.type
_entity_poly.pdbx_seq_one_letter_code
_entity_poly.pdbx_strand_id
1 'polypeptide(L)'
;MNIYKNCMVVFPQKIRDCVVLTDNGKIVDIVDRYEEKEADIVTDCGGLYLSPGFIDAHVHGGGNKSAMSENYEDIIAMAEAHLKHGTTSIVPTTLAAPIDQLKKVVLSIKKASEESKKANILGVHLEGPYLNLKYKGAQSPENILNPKENPPEELLDLWNNILIMGAAPEVDGGFELGKKLRKRGIVASVAHSAASFEQVEEAVKYGYSDITHIYNACTSCFKTGVFRTAGVVEAGLVIDSITTQTIADLRHLPKGVLQLIYKSKDDEKMYLITDGLEFSASDIKENTVYTQENGMSVIYEDNVMKLSDRSALAGSASVLSDCVRNMYKTVGAPLYSAVRMASLTPAEVLGFGNHKGKIEKGYDADLILFDDNINIRSVITNGNKII
;
A
#
# COMPACT_ATOMS: atom_id res chain seq x y z
N MET A 1 -26.18 -9.32 -16.53
CA MET A 1 -25.63 -8.66 -15.31
C MET A 1 -25.13 -9.71 -14.35
N ASN A 2 -24.15 -9.38 -13.47
CA ASN A 2 -23.83 -10.21 -12.32
C ASN A 2 -24.54 -9.66 -11.10
N ILE A 3 -25.16 -10.55 -10.32
CA ILE A 3 -25.97 -10.23 -9.14
C ILE A 3 -25.32 -10.85 -7.93
N TYR A 4 -25.01 -10.04 -6.92
CA TYR A 4 -24.49 -10.51 -5.62
C TYR A 4 -25.57 -10.28 -4.58
N LYS A 5 -26.16 -11.37 -4.06
CA LYS A 5 -27.24 -11.33 -3.07
C LYS A 5 -26.88 -12.08 -1.80
N ASN A 6 -27.67 -11.89 -0.76
CA ASN A 6 -27.46 -12.55 0.54
C ASN A 6 -26.05 -12.27 1.08
N CYS A 7 -25.64 -11.01 1.09
CA CYS A 7 -24.34 -10.54 1.56
C CYS A 7 -24.44 -9.30 2.43
N MET A 8 -23.52 -9.19 3.38
CA MET A 8 -23.31 -8.01 4.20
C MET A 8 -22.37 -7.05 3.46
N VAL A 9 -22.93 -6.05 2.78
CA VAL A 9 -22.14 -5.10 1.95
C VAL A 9 -21.46 -4.08 2.85
N VAL A 10 -20.13 -3.97 2.69
CA VAL A 10 -19.28 -3.06 3.47
C VAL A 10 -19.14 -1.73 2.73
N PHE A 11 -19.81 -0.70 3.23
CA PHE A 11 -19.68 0.68 2.79
C PHE A 11 -18.66 1.44 3.66
N PRO A 12 -18.17 2.61 3.25
CA PRO A 12 -17.13 3.34 4.00
C PRO A 12 -17.47 3.66 5.46
N GLN A 13 -18.76 3.73 5.84
CA GLN A 13 -19.19 4.14 7.18
C GLN A 13 -20.22 3.19 7.82
N LYS A 14 -20.61 2.12 7.13
CA LYS A 14 -21.62 1.16 7.61
C LYS A 14 -21.55 -0.16 6.87
N ILE A 15 -22.24 -1.16 7.44
CA ILE A 15 -22.47 -2.45 6.80
C ILE A 15 -23.98 -2.63 6.68
N ARG A 16 -24.44 -3.13 5.53
CA ARG A 16 -25.87 -3.32 5.26
C ARG A 16 -26.10 -4.57 4.41
N ASP A 17 -27.14 -5.32 4.72
CA ASP A 17 -27.65 -6.36 3.83
C ASP A 17 -28.33 -5.68 2.63
N CYS A 18 -27.84 -5.97 1.42
CA CYS A 18 -28.41 -5.50 0.17
C CYS A 18 -27.84 -6.28 -1.02
N VAL A 19 -28.42 -6.06 -2.20
CA VAL A 19 -28.00 -6.69 -3.45
C VAL A 19 -27.14 -5.71 -4.26
N VAL A 20 -26.00 -6.17 -4.75
CA VAL A 20 -25.11 -5.39 -5.62
C VAL A 20 -25.19 -5.95 -7.04
N LEU A 21 -25.41 -5.08 -7.99
CA LEU A 21 -25.54 -5.38 -9.41
C LEU A 21 -24.30 -4.87 -10.16
N THR A 22 -23.69 -5.72 -10.98
CA THR A 22 -22.54 -5.31 -11.80
C THR A 22 -22.75 -5.69 -13.27
N ASP A 23 -22.26 -4.84 -14.15
CA ASP A 23 -22.27 -5.08 -15.59
C ASP A 23 -21.08 -4.40 -16.25
N ASN A 24 -20.48 -5.04 -17.26
CA ASN A 24 -19.36 -4.49 -18.01
C ASN A 24 -18.24 -3.89 -17.12
N GLY A 25 -17.89 -4.60 -16.04
CA GLY A 25 -16.82 -4.19 -15.14
C GLY A 25 -17.17 -3.08 -14.14
N LYS A 26 -18.43 -2.62 -14.11
CA LYS A 26 -18.89 -1.54 -13.23
C LYS A 26 -20.00 -1.99 -12.30
N ILE A 27 -20.08 -1.34 -11.14
CA ILE A 27 -21.25 -1.41 -10.26
C ILE A 27 -22.35 -0.54 -10.89
N VAL A 28 -23.47 -1.17 -11.25
CA VAL A 28 -24.56 -0.48 -11.94
C VAL A 28 -25.70 -0.08 -11.01
N ASP A 29 -25.93 -0.85 -9.94
CA ASP A 29 -26.91 -0.47 -8.93
C ASP A 29 -26.69 -1.20 -7.59
N ILE A 30 -27.31 -0.68 -6.53
CA ILE A 30 -27.32 -1.26 -5.17
C ILE A 30 -28.73 -1.12 -4.65
N VAL A 31 -29.42 -2.26 -4.44
CA VAL A 31 -30.84 -2.28 -4.11
C VAL A 31 -31.13 -3.19 -2.90
N ASP A 32 -32.22 -2.97 -2.20
CA ASP A 32 -32.59 -3.82 -1.07
C ASP A 32 -33.14 -5.18 -1.54
N ARG A 33 -33.77 -5.20 -2.72
CA ARG A 33 -34.31 -6.42 -3.35
C ARG A 33 -34.16 -6.33 -4.86
N TYR A 34 -34.00 -7.47 -5.51
CA TYR A 34 -33.92 -7.58 -6.95
C TYR A 34 -34.69 -8.79 -7.45
N GLU A 35 -35.48 -8.61 -8.51
CA GLU A 35 -36.14 -9.70 -9.22
C GLU A 35 -35.24 -10.21 -10.33
N GLU A 36 -34.77 -11.46 -10.16
CA GLU A 36 -33.82 -12.10 -11.08
C GLU A 36 -34.43 -12.31 -12.47
N LYS A 37 -33.64 -12.09 -13.50
CA LYS A 37 -34.00 -12.33 -14.90
C LYS A 37 -33.23 -13.54 -15.41
N GLU A 38 -33.79 -14.22 -16.43
CA GLU A 38 -33.21 -15.44 -17.01
C GLU A 38 -31.75 -15.27 -17.47
N ALA A 39 -31.36 -14.08 -17.91
CA ALA A 39 -30.01 -13.77 -18.40
C ALA A 39 -29.04 -13.32 -17.29
N ASP A 40 -29.44 -13.29 -16.04
CA ASP A 40 -28.59 -12.84 -14.94
C ASP A 40 -27.70 -13.98 -14.41
N ILE A 41 -26.47 -13.62 -14.05
CA ILE A 41 -25.53 -14.53 -13.36
C ILE A 41 -25.64 -14.21 -11.86
N VAL A 42 -26.30 -15.08 -11.12
CA VAL A 42 -26.59 -14.87 -9.71
C VAL A 42 -25.57 -15.56 -8.84
N THR A 43 -24.96 -14.82 -7.93
CA THR A 43 -24.09 -15.32 -6.85
C THR A 43 -24.81 -15.14 -5.52
N ASP A 44 -25.19 -16.25 -4.90
CA ASP A 44 -25.61 -16.27 -3.49
C ASP A 44 -24.37 -16.25 -2.60
N CYS A 45 -24.18 -15.17 -1.86
CA CYS A 45 -23.00 -14.97 -1.03
C CYS A 45 -23.05 -15.65 0.33
N GLY A 46 -24.18 -16.29 0.69
CA GLY A 46 -24.30 -17.11 1.92
C GLY A 46 -24.07 -16.35 3.21
N GLY A 47 -24.36 -15.06 3.28
CA GLY A 47 -24.16 -14.22 4.46
C GLY A 47 -22.74 -13.69 4.63
N LEU A 48 -21.83 -13.90 3.66
CA LEU A 48 -20.48 -13.35 3.67
C LEU A 48 -20.48 -11.82 3.55
N TYR A 49 -19.38 -11.19 3.93
CA TYR A 49 -19.14 -9.79 3.65
C TYR A 49 -18.73 -9.60 2.18
N LEU A 50 -19.38 -8.64 1.52
CA LEU A 50 -18.97 -8.14 0.19
C LEU A 50 -18.38 -6.75 0.37
N SER A 51 -17.11 -6.57 0.01
CA SER A 51 -16.41 -5.28 0.11
C SER A 51 -15.75 -4.90 -1.20
N PRO A 52 -15.31 -3.62 -1.34
CA PRO A 52 -14.33 -3.30 -2.38
C PRO A 52 -13.09 -4.15 -2.21
N GLY A 53 -12.42 -4.46 -3.31
CA GLY A 53 -11.10 -5.08 -3.30
C GLY A 53 -10.06 -4.17 -2.67
N PHE A 54 -9.06 -4.78 -2.03
CA PHE A 54 -8.00 -4.02 -1.36
C PHE A 54 -7.01 -3.43 -2.37
N ILE A 55 -6.39 -2.31 -1.98
CA ILE A 55 -5.39 -1.56 -2.74
C ILE A 55 -4.12 -1.46 -1.89
N ASP A 56 -3.05 -2.11 -2.31
CA ASP A 56 -1.75 -2.03 -1.65
C ASP A 56 -0.85 -1.00 -2.36
N ALA A 57 -0.60 0.10 -1.68
CA ALA A 57 0.16 1.23 -2.23
C ALA A 57 1.66 1.15 -1.95
N HIS A 58 2.12 0.11 -1.22
CA HIS A 58 3.53 -0.07 -0.89
C HIS A 58 3.85 -1.57 -0.72
N VAL A 59 4.43 -2.17 -1.75
CA VAL A 59 4.74 -3.60 -1.80
C VAL A 59 5.95 -3.87 -2.70
N HIS A 60 6.98 -4.52 -2.16
CA HIS A 60 8.25 -4.80 -2.84
C HIS A 60 8.28 -6.13 -3.57
N GLY A 61 7.31 -7.01 -3.28
CA GLY A 61 7.28 -8.33 -3.91
C GLY A 61 6.11 -9.18 -3.47
N GLY A 62 6.04 -10.40 -3.94
CA GLY A 62 5.05 -11.40 -3.59
C GLY A 62 5.12 -12.63 -4.49
N GLY A 63 4.71 -13.81 -3.96
CA GLY A 63 4.71 -15.05 -4.73
C GLY A 63 6.11 -15.46 -5.23
N ASN A 64 7.17 -15.12 -4.50
CA ASN A 64 8.59 -15.27 -4.84
C ASN A 64 9.03 -14.44 -6.06
N LYS A 65 8.40 -13.27 -6.26
CA LYS A 65 8.72 -12.32 -7.33
C LYS A 65 8.98 -10.94 -6.74
N SER A 66 9.92 -10.20 -7.32
CA SER A 66 10.36 -8.88 -6.89
C SER A 66 9.72 -7.78 -7.75
N ALA A 67 9.35 -6.66 -7.10
CA ALA A 67 9.00 -5.43 -7.81
C ALA A 67 10.19 -4.79 -8.53
N MET A 68 11.44 -5.21 -8.20
CA MET A 68 12.66 -4.77 -8.87
C MET A 68 12.97 -5.55 -10.15
N SER A 69 12.15 -6.54 -10.52
CA SER A 69 12.37 -7.34 -11.73
C SER A 69 12.26 -6.50 -13.01
N GLU A 70 13.25 -6.65 -13.89
CA GLU A 70 13.21 -6.07 -15.24
C GLU A 70 12.30 -6.88 -16.20
N ASN A 71 11.77 -8.03 -15.75
CA ASN A 71 10.80 -8.84 -16.48
C ASN A 71 9.36 -8.52 -16.02
N TYR A 72 8.58 -7.91 -16.91
CA TYR A 72 7.19 -7.53 -16.62
C TYR A 72 6.27 -8.70 -16.23
N GLU A 73 6.56 -9.93 -16.69
CA GLU A 73 5.79 -11.14 -16.32
C GLU A 73 5.94 -11.46 -14.83
N ASP A 74 7.10 -11.18 -14.23
CA ASP A 74 7.32 -11.35 -12.80
C ASP A 74 6.49 -10.34 -11.99
N ILE A 75 6.36 -9.10 -12.48
CA ILE A 75 5.49 -8.09 -11.86
C ILE A 75 4.02 -8.52 -11.92
N ILE A 76 3.57 -9.08 -13.04
CA ILE A 76 2.21 -9.64 -13.15
C ILE A 76 2.01 -10.80 -12.17
N ALA A 77 2.97 -11.72 -12.10
CA ALA A 77 2.90 -12.88 -11.20
C ALA A 77 2.85 -12.46 -9.73
N MET A 78 3.64 -11.45 -9.34
CA MET A 78 3.60 -10.80 -8.03
C MET A 78 2.19 -10.25 -7.73
N ALA A 79 1.62 -9.49 -8.65
CA ALA A 79 0.29 -8.93 -8.49
C ALA A 79 -0.79 -10.00 -8.36
N GLU A 80 -0.72 -11.07 -9.16
CA GLU A 80 -1.63 -12.21 -9.09
C GLU A 80 -1.48 -13.05 -7.80
N ALA A 81 -0.29 -13.05 -7.18
CA ALA A 81 -0.12 -13.68 -5.88
C ALA A 81 -0.90 -12.94 -4.78
N HIS A 82 -0.80 -11.61 -4.74
CA HIS A 82 -1.55 -10.78 -3.81
C HIS A 82 -3.06 -10.78 -4.08
N LEU A 83 -3.46 -10.91 -5.35
CA LEU A 83 -4.86 -10.99 -5.75
C LEU A 83 -5.60 -12.13 -5.04
N LYS A 84 -4.95 -13.29 -4.85
CA LYS A 84 -5.51 -14.44 -4.12
C LYS A 84 -5.88 -14.12 -2.66
N HIS A 85 -5.29 -13.07 -2.11
CA HIS A 85 -5.53 -12.58 -0.76
C HIS A 85 -6.41 -11.32 -0.70
N GLY A 86 -7.13 -11.01 -1.81
CA GLY A 86 -8.10 -9.92 -1.88
C GLY A 86 -7.52 -8.56 -2.28
N THR A 87 -6.24 -8.46 -2.57
CA THR A 87 -5.63 -7.24 -3.10
C THR A 87 -5.85 -7.17 -4.59
N THR A 88 -6.89 -6.47 -5.02
CA THR A 88 -7.28 -6.36 -6.44
C THR A 88 -6.47 -5.34 -7.20
N SER A 89 -5.82 -4.43 -6.49
CA SER A 89 -4.99 -3.37 -7.07
C SER A 89 -3.70 -3.21 -6.28
N ILE A 90 -2.58 -3.05 -6.97
CA ILE A 90 -1.27 -2.83 -6.32
C ILE A 90 -0.50 -1.68 -6.97
N VAL A 91 0.42 -1.12 -6.19
CA VAL A 91 1.44 -0.18 -6.66
C VAL A 91 2.81 -0.80 -6.33
N PRO A 92 3.41 -1.57 -7.26
CA PRO A 92 4.75 -2.12 -7.07
C PRO A 92 5.73 -1.05 -6.65
N THR A 93 6.54 -1.34 -5.62
CA THR A 93 7.42 -0.37 -4.97
C THR A 93 8.87 -0.73 -5.21
N THR A 94 9.65 0.23 -5.72
CA THR A 94 11.08 0.04 -5.95
C THR A 94 11.87 0.19 -4.65
N LEU A 95 13.08 -0.39 -4.62
CA LEU A 95 14.11 -0.07 -3.65
C LEU A 95 15.05 1.00 -4.20
N ALA A 96 15.86 1.62 -3.34
CA ALA A 96 16.96 2.48 -3.78
C ALA A 96 17.95 1.66 -4.64
N ALA A 97 18.16 2.10 -5.88
CA ALA A 97 19.01 1.43 -6.86
C ALA A 97 19.64 2.48 -7.81
N PRO A 98 20.63 2.10 -8.60
CA PRO A 98 21.17 2.96 -9.66
C PRO A 98 20.05 3.45 -10.60
N ILE A 99 20.13 4.72 -11.02
CA ILE A 99 19.10 5.35 -11.86
C ILE A 99 18.77 4.54 -13.11
N ASP A 100 19.77 3.97 -13.78
CA ASP A 100 19.57 3.17 -14.99
C ASP A 100 18.81 1.85 -14.70
N GLN A 101 19.01 1.26 -13.54
CA GLN A 101 18.22 0.10 -13.11
C GLN A 101 16.78 0.52 -12.81
N LEU A 102 16.59 1.62 -12.06
CA LEU A 102 15.24 2.15 -11.76
C LEU A 102 14.46 2.46 -13.04
N LYS A 103 15.11 3.02 -14.07
CA LYS A 103 14.47 3.26 -15.37
C LYS A 103 13.92 1.97 -15.99
N LYS A 104 14.70 0.89 -16.00
CA LYS A 104 14.26 -0.40 -16.56
C LYS A 104 13.13 -1.01 -15.76
N VAL A 105 13.21 -0.93 -14.42
CA VAL A 105 12.16 -1.41 -13.51
C VAL A 105 10.85 -0.65 -13.73
N VAL A 106 10.89 0.69 -13.81
CA VAL A 106 9.70 1.52 -14.11
C VAL A 106 9.07 1.13 -15.44
N LEU A 107 9.86 0.90 -16.48
CA LEU A 107 9.37 0.46 -17.79
C LEU A 107 8.80 -0.96 -17.76
N SER A 108 9.38 -1.86 -16.95
CA SER A 108 8.85 -3.21 -16.70
C SER A 108 7.49 -3.14 -16.03
N ILE A 109 7.35 -2.34 -14.95
CA ILE A 109 6.07 -2.13 -14.24
C ILE A 109 5.02 -1.49 -15.17
N LYS A 110 5.42 -0.51 -15.97
CA LYS A 110 4.54 0.09 -16.98
C LYS A 110 4.00 -0.96 -17.94
N LYS A 111 4.87 -1.80 -18.52
CA LYS A 111 4.45 -2.87 -19.42
C LYS A 111 3.56 -3.88 -18.70
N ALA A 112 3.87 -4.25 -17.45
CA ALA A 112 3.04 -5.12 -16.65
C ALA A 112 1.62 -4.55 -16.44
N SER A 113 1.49 -3.24 -16.23
CA SER A 113 0.19 -2.58 -16.08
C SER A 113 -0.66 -2.62 -17.35
N GLU A 114 -0.03 -2.60 -18.52
CA GLU A 114 -0.70 -2.69 -19.83
C GLU A 114 -1.11 -4.13 -20.18
N GLU A 115 -0.32 -5.12 -19.75
CA GLU A 115 -0.51 -6.53 -20.09
C GLU A 115 -1.30 -7.34 -19.05
N SER A 116 -1.39 -6.90 -17.81
CA SER A 116 -2.12 -7.61 -16.75
C SER A 116 -3.61 -7.68 -17.05
N LYS A 117 -4.19 -8.90 -16.92
CA LYS A 117 -5.60 -9.17 -17.21
C LYS A 117 -6.45 -9.41 -15.95
N LYS A 118 -5.81 -9.70 -14.82
CA LYS A 118 -6.52 -10.10 -13.60
C LYS A 118 -6.34 -9.09 -12.46
N ALA A 119 -5.11 -8.74 -12.14
CA ALA A 119 -4.79 -7.77 -11.10
C ALA A 119 -4.61 -6.37 -11.70
N ASN A 120 -5.05 -5.33 -11.00
CA ASN A 120 -4.83 -3.97 -11.44
C ASN A 120 -3.47 -3.49 -10.92
N ILE A 121 -2.53 -3.17 -11.81
CA ILE A 121 -1.27 -2.51 -11.48
C ILE A 121 -1.46 -1.03 -11.80
N LEU A 122 -1.67 -0.22 -10.73
CA LEU A 122 -2.13 1.17 -10.88
C LEU A 122 -1.02 2.12 -11.34
N GLY A 123 0.22 1.82 -10.99
CA GLY A 123 1.37 2.65 -11.25
C GLY A 123 2.58 2.12 -10.50
N VAL A 124 3.53 2.99 -10.16
CA VAL A 124 4.73 2.67 -9.40
C VAL A 124 4.91 3.60 -8.20
N HIS A 125 5.38 3.05 -7.10
CA HIS A 125 5.91 3.78 -5.95
C HIS A 125 7.44 3.71 -6.00
N LEU A 126 8.10 4.86 -6.09
CA LEU A 126 9.54 4.96 -6.00
C LEU A 126 9.94 5.18 -4.53
N GLU A 127 10.39 4.14 -3.83
CA GLU A 127 10.92 4.30 -2.48
C GLU A 127 12.42 4.66 -2.54
N GLY A 128 12.70 5.93 -2.50
CA GLY A 128 14.02 6.49 -2.76
C GLY A 128 14.25 6.76 -4.27
N PRO A 129 15.50 6.97 -4.67
CA PRO A 129 16.77 6.82 -3.94
C PRO A 129 17.17 8.00 -3.02
N TYR A 130 16.35 9.02 -2.90
CA TYR A 130 16.66 10.28 -2.19
C TYR A 130 16.33 10.19 -0.71
N LEU A 131 17.08 9.35 0.02
CA LEU A 131 16.84 8.99 1.41
C LEU A 131 17.94 9.55 2.33
N ASN A 132 17.71 9.53 3.64
CA ASN A 132 18.74 9.86 4.61
C ASN A 132 19.54 8.62 5.00
N LEU A 133 20.86 8.65 4.78
CA LEU A 133 21.75 7.53 5.02
C LEU A 133 21.66 6.98 6.47
N LYS A 134 21.43 7.85 7.45
CA LYS A 134 21.29 7.46 8.85
C LYS A 134 20.03 6.62 9.11
N TYR A 135 18.99 6.83 8.31
CA TYR A 135 17.70 6.15 8.41
C TYR A 135 17.44 5.22 7.22
N LYS A 136 18.48 4.75 6.57
CA LYS A 136 18.41 3.88 5.38
C LYS A 136 17.61 2.59 5.58
N GLY A 137 17.46 2.10 6.82
CA GLY A 137 16.86 0.80 7.08
C GLY A 137 17.61 -0.33 6.34
N ALA A 138 16.87 -1.13 5.60
CA ALA A 138 17.41 -2.21 4.75
C ALA A 138 17.89 -1.74 3.36
N GLN A 139 17.77 -0.44 3.03
CA GLN A 139 18.24 0.10 1.74
C GLN A 139 19.77 0.06 1.63
N SER A 140 20.30 -0.21 0.44
CA SER A 140 21.73 -0.22 0.14
C SER A 140 22.34 1.17 0.22
N PRO A 141 23.34 1.41 1.07
CA PRO A 141 23.86 2.77 1.30
C PRO A 141 24.50 3.40 0.06
N GLU A 142 25.08 2.59 -0.83
CA GLU A 142 25.69 3.02 -2.08
C GLU A 142 24.68 3.55 -3.12
N ASN A 143 23.42 3.20 -2.94
CA ASN A 143 22.32 3.60 -3.83
C ASN A 143 21.53 4.81 -3.30
N ILE A 144 21.90 5.34 -2.13
CA ILE A 144 21.27 6.54 -1.58
C ILE A 144 21.89 7.75 -2.27
N LEU A 145 21.03 8.51 -2.94
CA LEU A 145 21.42 9.64 -3.76
C LEU A 145 20.93 10.98 -3.17
N ASN A 146 21.43 12.06 -3.75
CA ASN A 146 21.03 13.43 -3.43
C ASN A 146 20.29 14.01 -4.67
N PRO A 147 19.06 14.53 -4.52
CA PRO A 147 18.28 15.03 -5.66
C PRO A 147 18.87 16.28 -6.33
N LYS A 148 19.76 17.00 -5.67
CA LYS A 148 20.46 18.14 -6.25
C LYS A 148 21.59 17.73 -7.22
N GLU A 149 22.30 16.65 -6.86
CA GLU A 149 23.40 16.12 -7.68
C GLU A 149 22.89 15.13 -8.73
N ASN A 150 21.80 14.42 -8.42
CA ASN A 150 21.17 13.41 -9.27
C ASN A 150 19.71 13.80 -9.51
N PRO A 151 19.42 14.70 -10.46
CA PRO A 151 18.07 15.20 -10.70
C PRO A 151 17.07 14.09 -11.04
N PRO A 152 15.83 14.13 -10.52
CA PRO A 152 14.84 13.05 -10.67
C PRO A 152 14.18 13.01 -12.05
N GLU A 153 14.39 14.00 -12.91
CA GLU A 153 13.66 14.18 -14.16
C GLU A 153 13.73 12.95 -15.07
N GLU A 154 14.89 12.31 -15.17
CA GLU A 154 15.06 11.10 -15.98
C GLU A 154 14.17 9.93 -15.54
N LEU A 155 13.82 9.85 -14.26
CA LEU A 155 12.86 8.87 -13.75
C LEU A 155 11.42 9.36 -13.93
N LEU A 156 11.16 10.61 -13.54
CA LEU A 156 9.82 11.17 -13.51
C LEU A 156 9.19 11.37 -14.89
N ASP A 157 10.00 11.47 -15.93
CA ASP A 157 9.55 11.65 -17.33
C ASP A 157 9.25 10.31 -18.04
N LEU A 158 9.53 9.16 -17.41
CA LEU A 158 9.32 7.85 -18.03
C LEU A 158 7.85 7.46 -18.14
N TRP A 159 7.07 7.83 -17.14
CA TRP A 159 5.68 7.38 -17.04
C TRP A 159 4.84 8.32 -16.17
N ASN A 160 3.63 8.62 -16.63
CA ASN A 160 2.71 9.50 -15.88
C ASN A 160 2.11 8.84 -14.63
N ASN A 161 2.17 7.50 -14.52
CA ASN A 161 1.66 6.77 -13.36
C ASN A 161 2.78 6.43 -12.35
N ILE A 162 3.77 7.30 -12.20
CA ILE A 162 4.55 7.34 -10.97
C ILE A 162 3.63 8.00 -9.94
N LEU A 163 3.12 7.18 -8.98
CA LEU A 163 2.05 7.62 -8.08
C LEU A 163 2.58 8.18 -6.78
N ILE A 164 3.62 7.57 -6.23
CA ILE A 164 4.27 7.97 -4.98
C ILE A 164 5.76 8.04 -5.20
N MET A 165 6.41 9.00 -4.55
CA MET A 165 7.85 8.99 -4.35
C MET A 165 8.17 9.24 -2.88
N GLY A 166 8.81 8.23 -2.25
CA GLY A 166 9.35 8.33 -0.90
C GLY A 166 10.71 9.01 -0.92
N ALA A 167 10.87 10.07 -0.13
CA ALA A 167 12.13 10.82 -0.02
C ALA A 167 12.29 11.48 1.35
N ALA A 168 13.53 11.73 1.75
CA ALA A 168 13.85 12.50 2.95
C ALA A 168 13.87 14.01 2.61
N PRO A 169 12.95 14.82 3.16
CA PRO A 169 12.87 16.24 2.81
C PRO A 169 14.09 17.06 3.25
N GLU A 170 14.77 16.62 4.29
CA GLU A 170 15.91 17.32 4.90
C GLU A 170 17.24 17.11 4.16
N VAL A 171 17.31 16.20 3.18
CA VAL A 171 18.51 16.05 2.35
C VAL A 171 18.64 17.21 1.37
N ASP A 172 19.87 17.49 0.88
CA ASP A 172 20.11 18.61 -0.02
C ASP A 172 19.28 18.47 -1.32
N GLY A 173 18.41 19.44 -1.58
CA GLY A 173 17.44 19.41 -2.68
C GLY A 173 16.12 18.70 -2.39
N GLY A 174 15.94 18.11 -1.18
CA GLY A 174 14.74 17.35 -0.82
C GLY A 174 13.45 18.18 -0.81
N PHE A 175 13.49 19.41 -0.30
CA PHE A 175 12.34 20.32 -0.36
C PHE A 175 11.94 20.66 -1.81
N GLU A 176 12.92 20.99 -2.67
CA GLU A 176 12.62 21.30 -4.06
C GLU A 176 12.10 20.08 -4.84
N LEU A 177 12.53 18.87 -4.45
CA LEU A 177 11.96 17.63 -4.96
C LEU A 177 10.45 17.56 -4.67
N GLY A 178 10.01 17.86 -3.46
CA GLY A 178 8.59 17.89 -3.10
C GLY A 178 7.76 18.80 -4.01
N LYS A 179 8.26 20.01 -4.35
CA LYS A 179 7.59 20.91 -5.31
C LYS A 179 7.47 20.29 -6.71
N LYS A 180 8.54 19.61 -7.18
CA LYS A 180 8.54 18.93 -8.48
C LYS A 180 7.51 17.81 -8.52
N LEU A 181 7.43 16.99 -7.46
CA LEU A 181 6.48 15.89 -7.33
C LEU A 181 5.04 16.41 -7.32
N ARG A 182 4.73 17.39 -6.46
CA ARG A 182 3.40 18.01 -6.40
C ARG A 182 2.95 18.58 -7.73
N LYS A 183 3.85 19.26 -8.47
CA LYS A 183 3.53 19.82 -9.79
C LYS A 183 3.15 18.75 -10.81
N ARG A 184 3.65 17.53 -10.64
CA ARG A 184 3.36 16.37 -11.50
C ARG A 184 2.16 15.52 -11.00
N GLY A 185 1.55 15.90 -9.86
CA GLY A 185 0.49 15.11 -9.22
C GLY A 185 0.99 13.84 -8.56
N ILE A 186 2.29 13.73 -8.27
CA ILE A 186 2.90 12.61 -7.58
C ILE A 186 2.84 12.87 -6.08
N VAL A 187 2.41 11.88 -5.30
CA VAL A 187 2.41 11.95 -3.83
C VAL A 187 3.86 11.99 -3.33
N ALA A 188 4.27 13.11 -2.75
CA ALA A 188 5.56 13.21 -2.07
C ALA A 188 5.40 12.67 -0.64
N SER A 189 6.01 11.50 -0.37
CA SER A 189 5.97 10.84 0.94
C SER A 189 7.29 11.04 1.68
N VAL A 190 7.23 11.42 2.94
CA VAL A 190 8.43 11.48 3.79
C VAL A 190 8.85 10.05 4.12
N ALA A 191 10.01 9.64 3.66
CA ALA A 191 10.53 8.30 3.77
C ALA A 191 11.99 8.29 4.25
N HIS A 192 12.35 7.33 5.12
CA HIS A 192 13.73 7.12 5.56
C HIS A 192 14.42 8.44 5.96
N SER A 193 13.82 9.16 6.91
CA SER A 193 14.10 10.57 7.17
C SER A 193 14.58 10.83 8.60
N ALA A 194 15.58 11.72 8.73
CA ALA A 194 16.06 12.25 9.99
C ALA A 194 15.38 13.59 10.36
N ALA A 195 14.34 14.01 9.64
CA ALA A 195 13.69 15.30 9.82
C ALA A 195 13.14 15.50 11.24
N SER A 196 13.17 16.72 11.72
CA SER A 196 12.39 17.15 12.88
C SER A 196 10.94 17.45 12.48
N PHE A 197 10.07 17.63 13.47
CA PHE A 197 8.68 18.04 13.24
C PHE A 197 8.61 19.31 12.39
N GLU A 198 9.40 20.32 12.71
CA GLU A 198 9.42 21.60 12.01
C GLU A 198 9.90 21.46 10.56
N GLN A 199 10.83 20.54 10.30
CA GLN A 199 11.28 20.23 8.94
C GLN A 199 10.18 19.54 8.14
N VAL A 200 9.39 18.64 8.74
CA VAL A 200 8.21 18.04 8.08
C VAL A 200 7.13 19.09 7.85
N GLU A 201 6.86 19.96 8.84
CA GLU A 201 5.90 21.07 8.68
C GLU A 201 6.31 22.02 7.54
N GLU A 202 7.60 22.28 7.39
CA GLU A 202 8.12 23.02 6.24
C GLU A 202 7.95 22.21 4.94
N ALA A 203 8.25 20.90 4.95
CA ALA A 203 8.12 20.02 3.78
C ALA A 203 6.68 20.00 3.22
N VAL A 204 5.65 20.13 4.08
CA VAL A 204 4.25 20.24 3.63
C VAL A 204 4.05 21.46 2.72
N LYS A 205 4.67 22.60 3.02
CA LYS A 205 4.61 23.80 2.14
C LYS A 205 5.23 23.54 0.78
N TYR A 206 6.21 22.64 0.74
CA TYR A 206 6.88 22.20 -0.48
C TYR A 206 6.16 21.04 -1.19
N GLY A 207 5.08 20.50 -0.62
CA GLY A 207 4.22 19.53 -1.30
C GLY A 207 4.27 18.11 -0.78
N TYR A 208 5.03 17.83 0.28
CA TYR A 208 4.94 16.56 0.97
C TYR A 208 3.56 16.44 1.65
N SER A 209 2.90 15.30 1.48
CA SER A 209 1.54 15.07 1.95
C SER A 209 1.32 13.70 2.58
N ASP A 210 2.37 12.88 2.68
CA ASP A 210 2.29 11.51 3.14
C ASP A 210 3.52 11.13 3.96
N ILE A 211 3.40 10.14 4.86
CA ILE A 211 4.51 9.52 5.59
C ILE A 211 4.56 8.04 5.22
N THR A 212 5.68 7.62 4.68
CA THR A 212 5.97 6.22 4.35
C THR A 212 6.13 5.40 5.63
N HIS A 213 5.48 4.23 5.73
CA HIS A 213 5.55 3.24 6.82
C HIS A 213 5.88 3.85 8.19
N ILE A 214 4.97 4.74 8.67
CA ILE A 214 5.14 5.52 9.91
C ILE A 214 5.73 4.69 11.07
N TYR A 215 6.64 5.25 11.86
CA TYR A 215 7.49 4.65 12.90
C TYR A 215 8.69 3.86 12.37
N ASN A 216 8.72 3.44 11.12
CA ASN A 216 9.84 2.68 10.59
C ASN A 216 10.81 3.60 9.85
N ALA A 217 12.10 3.42 10.09
CA ALA A 217 13.19 4.17 9.46
C ALA A 217 12.98 5.71 9.44
N CYS A 218 12.45 6.28 10.52
CA CYS A 218 12.25 7.72 10.66
C CYS A 218 12.39 8.16 12.13
N THR A 219 12.53 9.47 12.35
CA THR A 219 12.61 10.05 13.70
C THR A 219 11.27 9.97 14.42
N SER A 220 11.33 9.66 15.71
CA SER A 220 10.28 9.91 16.69
C SER A 220 10.84 10.84 17.76
N CYS A 221 10.09 11.13 18.82
CA CYS A 221 10.52 12.04 19.87
C CYS A 221 11.91 11.69 20.42
N PHE A 222 12.90 12.50 20.15
CA PHE A 222 14.31 12.31 20.55
C PHE A 222 14.83 13.45 21.43
N LYS A 223 16.07 13.34 21.90
CA LYS A 223 16.73 14.40 22.69
C LYS A 223 17.72 15.17 21.83
N THR A 224 17.66 16.50 21.92
CA THR A 224 18.70 17.41 21.44
C THR A 224 19.24 18.15 22.64
N GLY A 225 20.40 17.72 23.14
CA GLY A 225 20.92 18.16 24.43
C GLY A 225 19.99 17.71 25.57
N VAL A 226 19.44 18.67 26.32
CA VAL A 226 18.51 18.42 27.44
C VAL A 226 17.04 18.48 27.01
N PHE A 227 16.75 19.01 25.84
CA PHE A 227 15.39 19.24 25.34
C PHE A 227 14.85 18.03 24.57
N ARG A 228 13.51 17.92 24.51
CA ARG A 228 12.81 16.99 23.61
C ARG A 228 12.58 17.69 22.26
N THR A 229 12.81 16.94 21.20
CA THR A 229 12.53 17.34 19.82
C THR A 229 11.55 16.33 19.24
N ALA A 230 10.45 16.79 18.66
CA ALA A 230 9.51 15.95 17.94
C ALA A 230 10.09 15.60 16.55
N GLY A 231 9.72 14.44 16.04
CA GLY A 231 10.22 13.94 14.77
C GLY A 231 9.13 13.76 13.71
N VAL A 232 9.45 12.96 12.71
CA VAL A 232 8.55 12.60 11.60
C VAL A 232 7.27 11.92 12.10
N VAL A 233 7.40 11.05 13.11
CA VAL A 233 6.24 10.34 13.67
C VAL A 233 5.24 11.34 14.25
N GLU A 234 5.68 12.26 15.10
CA GLU A 234 4.80 13.26 15.72
C GLU A 234 4.19 14.17 14.65
N ALA A 235 4.95 14.55 13.63
CA ALA A 235 4.42 15.32 12.51
C ALA A 235 3.33 14.54 11.75
N GLY A 236 3.57 13.27 11.46
CA GLY A 236 2.59 12.38 10.81
C GLY A 236 1.30 12.24 11.62
N LEU A 237 1.38 12.18 12.96
CA LEU A 237 0.22 12.04 13.83
C LEU A 237 -0.56 13.35 14.04
N VAL A 238 0.09 14.51 13.97
CA VAL A 238 -0.48 15.81 14.38
C VAL A 238 -0.91 16.67 13.19
N ILE A 239 -0.19 16.61 12.05
CA ILE A 239 -0.49 17.46 10.91
C ILE A 239 -1.65 16.87 10.10
N ASP A 240 -2.82 17.52 10.13
CA ASP A 240 -4.07 17.02 9.50
C ASP A 240 -3.98 16.80 8.00
N SER A 241 -3.15 17.60 7.29
CA SER A 241 -2.99 17.47 5.83
C SER A 241 -2.14 16.28 5.39
N ILE A 242 -1.45 15.61 6.31
CA ILE A 242 -0.58 14.46 6.03
C ILE A 242 -1.36 13.16 6.21
N THR A 243 -1.23 12.24 5.26
CA THR A 243 -1.65 10.84 5.36
C THR A 243 -0.51 9.96 5.88
N THR A 244 -0.81 8.78 6.38
CA THR A 244 0.21 7.85 6.90
C THR A 244 0.03 6.45 6.35
N GLN A 245 1.09 5.91 5.78
CA GLN A 245 1.21 4.49 5.46
C GLN A 245 1.47 3.70 6.75
N THR A 246 0.72 2.62 6.96
CA THR A 246 0.79 1.88 8.22
C THR A 246 0.88 0.38 7.97
N ILE A 247 1.97 -0.25 8.41
CA ILE A 247 2.14 -1.70 8.38
C ILE A 247 1.43 -2.29 9.61
N ALA A 248 0.28 -2.94 9.41
CA ALA A 248 -0.53 -3.46 10.51
C ALA A 248 -0.35 -4.97 10.71
N ASP A 249 0.86 -5.49 10.58
CA ASP A 249 1.21 -6.90 10.74
C ASP A 249 1.38 -7.34 12.22
N LEU A 250 1.28 -6.41 13.19
CA LEU A 250 1.53 -6.59 14.62
C LEU A 250 3.00 -6.97 14.96
N ARG A 251 3.93 -6.83 14.01
CA ARG A 251 5.35 -7.07 14.16
C ARG A 251 6.16 -5.79 14.02
N HIS A 252 5.92 -5.04 12.94
CA HIS A 252 6.47 -3.70 12.79
C HIS A 252 5.90 -2.74 13.83
N LEU A 253 4.58 -2.81 14.05
CA LEU A 253 3.89 -1.95 14.99
C LEU A 253 3.03 -2.79 15.96
N PRO A 254 3.31 -2.72 17.29
CA PRO A 254 2.48 -3.40 18.27
C PRO A 254 1.09 -2.74 18.38
N LYS A 255 0.12 -3.51 18.87
CA LYS A 255 -1.29 -3.09 19.03
C LYS A 255 -1.46 -1.65 19.55
N GLY A 256 -0.75 -1.30 20.62
CA GLY A 256 -0.90 0.04 21.24
C GLY A 256 -0.47 1.19 20.34
N VAL A 257 0.55 0.98 19.49
CA VAL A 257 1.00 1.96 18.50
C VAL A 257 -0.02 2.08 17.37
N LEU A 258 -0.54 0.96 16.86
CA LEU A 258 -1.62 0.97 15.85
C LEU A 258 -2.87 1.69 16.37
N GLN A 259 -3.23 1.48 17.66
CA GLN A 259 -4.33 2.21 18.30
C GLN A 259 -4.06 3.71 18.40
N LEU A 260 -2.81 4.10 18.68
CA LEU A 260 -2.42 5.50 18.74
C LEU A 260 -2.54 6.17 17.36
N ILE A 261 -2.01 5.54 16.30
CA ILE A 261 -2.11 6.06 14.93
C ILE A 261 -3.58 6.21 14.53
N TYR A 262 -4.39 5.15 14.73
CA TYR A 262 -5.81 5.15 14.38
C TYR A 262 -6.61 6.23 15.10
N LYS A 263 -6.33 6.47 16.40
CA LYS A 263 -6.97 7.53 17.16
C LYS A 263 -6.56 8.94 16.75
N SER A 264 -5.36 9.09 16.21
CA SER A 264 -4.81 10.39 15.81
C SER A 264 -5.18 10.77 14.38
N LYS A 265 -5.30 9.76 13.48
CA LYS A 265 -5.48 10.00 12.03
C LYS A 265 -6.80 9.50 11.47
N ASP A 266 -7.53 8.65 12.21
CA ASP A 266 -8.72 7.92 11.77
C ASP A 266 -8.51 7.10 10.48
N ASP A 267 -9.61 6.66 9.86
CA ASP A 267 -9.58 5.86 8.63
C ASP A 267 -9.57 6.68 7.33
N GLU A 268 -9.59 8.00 7.43
CA GLU A 268 -9.48 8.92 6.29
C GLU A 268 -8.05 9.35 6.01
N LYS A 269 -7.18 9.30 7.02
CA LYS A 269 -5.80 9.80 6.97
C LYS A 269 -4.75 8.73 7.25
N MET A 270 -5.17 7.54 7.68
CA MET A 270 -4.33 6.36 7.85
C MET A 270 -4.73 5.33 6.80
N TYR A 271 -3.78 4.78 6.07
CA TYR A 271 -4.04 3.67 5.16
C TYR A 271 -3.05 2.52 5.35
N LEU A 272 -3.56 1.31 5.10
CA LEU A 272 -2.80 0.08 5.30
C LEU A 272 -1.95 -0.21 4.07
N ILE A 273 -0.73 -0.66 4.35
CA ILE A 273 0.21 -1.18 3.38
C ILE A 273 0.81 -2.48 3.90
N THR A 274 1.36 -3.29 3.02
CA THR A 274 2.08 -4.49 3.46
C THR A 274 3.56 -4.23 3.70
N ASP A 275 4.20 -3.41 2.89
CA ASP A 275 5.66 -3.37 2.80
C ASP A 275 6.23 -4.79 2.60
N GLY A 276 5.47 -5.58 1.82
CA GLY A 276 5.69 -7.01 1.63
C GLY A 276 6.88 -7.28 0.73
N LEU A 277 7.78 -8.17 1.17
CA LEU A 277 8.91 -8.62 0.37
C LEU A 277 8.49 -9.69 -0.66
N GLU A 278 9.44 -10.14 -1.48
CA GLU A 278 9.27 -11.18 -2.51
C GLU A 278 8.55 -12.44 -1.98
N PHE A 279 8.73 -12.75 -0.71
CA PHE A 279 8.21 -13.96 -0.06
C PHE A 279 6.81 -13.78 0.53
N SER A 280 6.24 -12.57 0.53
CA SER A 280 4.84 -12.37 0.89
C SER A 280 3.91 -13.07 -0.12
N ALA A 281 2.68 -13.37 0.29
CA ALA A 281 1.73 -14.12 -0.55
C ALA A 281 2.28 -15.44 -1.12
N SER A 282 3.21 -16.12 -0.41
CA SER A 282 3.79 -17.41 -0.78
C SER A 282 3.87 -18.37 0.42
N ASP A 283 4.10 -19.64 0.14
CA ASP A 283 4.30 -20.66 1.19
C ASP A 283 5.73 -20.58 1.73
N ILE A 284 5.90 -19.82 2.81
CA ILE A 284 7.18 -19.68 3.51
C ILE A 284 7.21 -20.49 4.80
N LYS A 285 8.42 -20.94 5.18
CA LYS A 285 8.63 -21.77 6.35
C LYS A 285 9.35 -20.98 7.43
N GLU A 286 8.83 -21.08 8.66
CA GLU A 286 9.42 -20.50 9.86
C GLU A 286 10.88 -20.95 10.03
N ASN A 287 11.74 -20.06 10.54
CA ASN A 287 13.18 -20.30 10.77
C ASN A 287 13.97 -20.66 9.50
N THR A 288 13.53 -20.17 8.33
CA THR A 288 14.19 -20.42 7.06
C THR A 288 14.83 -19.14 6.51
N VAL A 289 16.08 -19.27 6.04
CA VAL A 289 16.78 -18.18 5.35
C VAL A 289 16.40 -18.19 3.87
N TYR A 290 16.03 -17.04 3.37
CA TYR A 290 15.71 -16.79 1.97
C TYR A 290 16.69 -15.77 1.40
N THR A 291 17.00 -15.88 0.12
CA THR A 291 17.84 -14.89 -0.59
C THR A 291 16.96 -14.13 -1.58
N GLN A 292 16.92 -12.81 -1.44
CA GLN A 292 16.22 -11.93 -2.36
C GLN A 292 16.94 -11.84 -3.72
N GLU A 293 16.25 -11.36 -4.74
CA GLU A 293 16.81 -11.19 -6.09
C GLU A 293 18.05 -10.27 -6.10
N ASN A 294 18.09 -9.27 -5.22
CA ASN A 294 19.25 -8.39 -5.03
C ASN A 294 20.44 -9.03 -4.26
N GLY A 295 20.33 -10.32 -3.89
CA GLY A 295 21.35 -11.06 -3.16
C GLY A 295 21.30 -10.89 -1.63
N MET A 296 20.39 -10.08 -1.08
CA MET A 296 20.24 -9.90 0.36
C MET A 296 19.62 -11.14 0.99
N SER A 297 20.25 -11.66 2.05
CA SER A 297 19.71 -12.79 2.82
C SER A 297 18.81 -12.28 3.95
N VAL A 298 17.60 -12.82 4.02
CA VAL A 298 16.62 -12.55 5.07
C VAL A 298 16.18 -13.87 5.72
N ILE A 299 15.74 -13.82 6.95
CA ILE A 299 15.19 -14.98 7.67
C ILE A 299 13.73 -14.71 8.01
N TYR A 300 12.85 -15.67 7.71
CA TYR A 300 11.47 -15.64 8.19
C TYR A 300 11.39 -16.24 9.59
N GLU A 301 11.08 -15.42 10.58
CA GLU A 301 11.04 -15.77 11.99
C GLU A 301 10.05 -14.85 12.71
N ASP A 302 9.27 -15.40 13.66
CA ASP A 302 8.23 -14.66 14.39
C ASP A 302 7.15 -14.02 13.48
N ASN A 303 6.83 -14.64 12.36
CA ASN A 303 5.91 -14.12 11.31
C ASN A 303 6.35 -12.77 10.72
N VAL A 304 7.64 -12.52 10.56
CA VAL A 304 8.19 -11.31 9.92
C VAL A 304 9.52 -11.63 9.25
N MET A 305 9.89 -10.86 8.23
CA MET A 305 11.22 -10.94 7.62
C MET A 305 12.21 -10.08 8.41
N LYS A 306 13.33 -10.68 8.80
CA LYS A 306 14.45 -10.01 9.46
C LYS A 306 15.68 -10.10 8.56
N LEU A 307 16.62 -9.17 8.69
CA LEU A 307 17.96 -9.39 8.16
C LEU A 307 18.55 -10.69 8.78
N SER A 308 19.35 -11.42 8.03
CA SER A 308 19.87 -12.73 8.48
C SER A 308 20.71 -12.65 9.77
N ASP A 309 21.29 -11.48 10.05
CA ASP A 309 22.01 -11.18 11.31
C ASP A 309 21.07 -10.72 12.45
N ARG A 310 19.76 -10.61 12.19
CA ARG A 310 18.70 -10.14 13.11
C ARG A 310 18.88 -8.71 13.63
N SER A 311 19.67 -7.90 12.97
CA SER A 311 19.92 -6.50 13.38
C SER A 311 18.73 -5.57 13.11
N ALA A 312 17.85 -5.92 12.14
CA ALA A 312 16.68 -5.14 11.79
C ALA A 312 15.60 -6.00 11.13
N LEU A 313 14.37 -5.48 11.11
CA LEU A 313 13.32 -5.96 10.20
C LEU A 313 13.71 -5.59 8.77
N ALA A 314 13.38 -6.47 7.81
CA ALA A 314 13.73 -6.29 6.40
C ALA A 314 12.52 -6.01 5.52
N GLY A 315 11.34 -5.90 6.11
CA GLY A 315 10.05 -5.79 5.47
C GLY A 315 9.09 -6.88 5.94
N SER A 316 7.86 -6.87 5.45
CA SER A 316 6.84 -7.79 5.92
C SER A 316 6.74 -9.04 5.04
N ALA A 317 6.16 -10.10 5.63
CA ALA A 317 5.71 -11.29 4.91
C ALA A 317 4.18 -11.32 4.79
N SER A 318 3.50 -10.29 5.31
CA SER A 318 2.05 -10.22 5.41
C SER A 318 1.40 -9.89 4.07
N VAL A 319 0.13 -10.27 3.95
CA VAL A 319 -0.76 -9.79 2.89
C VAL A 319 -1.74 -8.77 3.46
N LEU A 320 -2.35 -7.95 2.61
CA LEU A 320 -3.18 -6.82 3.09
C LEU A 320 -4.43 -7.28 3.88
N SER A 321 -4.97 -8.48 3.57
CA SER A 321 -6.06 -9.07 4.37
C SER A 321 -5.67 -9.36 5.83
N ASP A 322 -4.39 -9.65 6.11
CA ASP A 322 -3.89 -9.81 7.48
C ASP A 322 -3.87 -8.47 8.21
N CYS A 323 -3.44 -7.41 7.55
CA CYS A 323 -3.46 -6.05 8.08
C CYS A 323 -4.91 -5.62 8.43
N VAL A 324 -5.87 -5.86 7.53
CA VAL A 324 -7.30 -5.59 7.76
C VAL A 324 -7.83 -6.40 8.95
N ARG A 325 -7.51 -7.70 9.00
CA ARG A 325 -7.88 -8.59 10.12
C ARG A 325 -7.33 -8.07 11.45
N ASN A 326 -6.08 -7.67 11.48
CA ASN A 326 -5.41 -7.16 12.66
C ASN A 326 -6.04 -5.84 13.16
N MET A 327 -6.33 -4.92 12.24
CA MET A 327 -7.05 -3.69 12.59
C MET A 327 -8.44 -3.98 13.15
N TYR A 328 -9.20 -4.87 12.52
CA TYR A 328 -10.54 -5.24 12.98
C TYR A 328 -10.52 -6.03 14.28
N LYS A 329 -9.86 -7.19 14.32
CA LYS A 329 -9.95 -8.14 15.44
C LYS A 329 -9.07 -7.79 16.63
N THR A 330 -7.89 -7.20 16.40
CA THR A 330 -6.88 -6.96 17.44
C THR A 330 -6.85 -5.51 17.89
N VAL A 331 -6.84 -4.57 16.97
CA VAL A 331 -6.78 -3.13 17.29
C VAL A 331 -8.15 -2.61 17.74
N GLY A 332 -9.24 -3.17 17.19
CA GLY A 332 -10.62 -2.86 17.56
C GLY A 332 -11.26 -1.77 16.70
N ALA A 333 -10.72 -1.52 15.51
CA ALA A 333 -11.38 -0.66 14.51
C ALA A 333 -12.67 -1.34 14.02
N PRO A 334 -13.76 -0.62 13.72
CA PRO A 334 -14.92 -1.18 13.04
C PRO A 334 -14.51 -1.84 11.71
N LEU A 335 -15.18 -2.92 11.31
CA LEU A 335 -14.85 -3.62 10.06
C LEU A 335 -14.87 -2.69 8.84
N TYR A 336 -15.87 -1.83 8.73
CA TYR A 336 -15.96 -0.88 7.61
C TYR A 336 -14.78 0.10 7.60
N SER A 337 -14.30 0.51 8.75
CA SER A 337 -13.13 1.38 8.90
C SER A 337 -11.83 0.66 8.50
N ALA A 338 -11.66 -0.62 8.96
CA ALA A 338 -10.51 -1.44 8.56
C ALA A 338 -10.47 -1.68 7.05
N VAL A 339 -11.63 -1.94 6.42
CA VAL A 339 -11.76 -2.07 4.97
C VAL A 339 -11.47 -0.74 4.28
N ARG A 340 -11.98 0.39 4.78
CA ARG A 340 -11.72 1.72 4.21
C ARG A 340 -10.24 2.04 4.16
N MET A 341 -9.50 1.78 5.24
CA MET A 341 -8.04 1.97 5.30
C MET A 341 -7.26 1.13 4.28
N ALA A 342 -7.84 0.03 3.79
CA ALA A 342 -7.23 -0.84 2.77
C ALA A 342 -7.83 -0.64 1.37
N SER A 343 -8.79 0.25 1.17
CA SER A 343 -9.51 0.40 -0.10
C SER A 343 -9.72 1.86 -0.50
N LEU A 344 -10.68 2.56 0.12
CA LEU A 344 -11.03 3.92 -0.28
C LEU A 344 -9.91 4.91 0.05
N THR A 345 -9.34 4.84 1.25
CA THR A 345 -8.31 5.80 1.67
C THR A 345 -7.06 5.73 0.77
N PRO A 346 -6.44 4.56 0.46
CA PRO A 346 -5.37 4.53 -0.52
C PRO A 346 -5.84 4.93 -1.93
N ALA A 347 -7.09 4.62 -2.34
CA ALA A 347 -7.62 5.09 -3.63
C ALA A 347 -7.68 6.62 -3.70
N GLU A 348 -8.13 7.29 -2.64
CA GLU A 348 -8.19 8.76 -2.56
C GLU A 348 -6.80 9.38 -2.59
N VAL A 349 -5.84 8.84 -1.82
CA VAL A 349 -4.44 9.30 -1.81
C VAL A 349 -3.80 9.20 -3.18
N LEU A 350 -4.07 8.10 -3.89
CA LEU A 350 -3.50 7.82 -5.21
C LEU A 350 -4.25 8.51 -6.37
N GLY A 351 -5.36 9.22 -6.09
CA GLY A 351 -6.16 9.91 -7.11
C GLY A 351 -7.21 9.05 -7.83
N PHE A 352 -7.46 7.82 -7.35
CA PHE A 352 -8.45 6.88 -7.92
C PHE A 352 -9.78 6.85 -7.16
N GLY A 353 -9.96 7.65 -6.10
CA GLY A 353 -11.12 7.64 -5.22
C GLY A 353 -12.46 7.97 -5.87
N ASN A 354 -12.46 8.46 -7.12
CA ASN A 354 -13.65 8.75 -7.90
C ASN A 354 -14.22 7.52 -8.64
N HIS A 355 -13.51 6.38 -8.68
CA HIS A 355 -13.97 5.16 -9.35
C HIS A 355 -13.50 3.85 -8.73
N LYS A 356 -12.61 3.88 -7.70
CA LYS A 356 -12.11 2.71 -6.97
C LYS A 356 -12.27 2.88 -5.45
N GLY A 357 -12.24 1.78 -4.73
CA GLY A 357 -12.12 1.73 -3.27
C GLY A 357 -13.42 1.74 -2.49
N LYS A 358 -14.59 1.84 -3.15
CA LYS A 358 -15.90 1.70 -2.49
C LYS A 358 -16.95 1.05 -3.38
N ILE A 359 -18.00 0.50 -2.77
CA ILE A 359 -19.17 -0.02 -3.47
C ILE A 359 -20.14 1.14 -3.66
N GLU A 360 -20.15 1.68 -4.87
CA GLU A 360 -21.03 2.79 -5.29
C GLU A 360 -21.31 2.68 -6.79
N LYS A 361 -22.48 3.14 -7.23
CA LYS A 361 -22.87 3.14 -8.63
C LYS A 361 -21.87 3.91 -9.49
N GLY A 362 -21.43 3.29 -10.59
CA GLY A 362 -20.42 3.82 -11.50
C GLY A 362 -18.96 3.45 -11.16
N TYR A 363 -18.73 2.92 -9.96
CA TYR A 363 -17.39 2.46 -9.53
C TYR A 363 -17.03 1.16 -10.23
N ASP A 364 -15.73 0.87 -10.27
CA ASP A 364 -15.20 -0.38 -10.79
C ASP A 364 -15.70 -1.56 -9.93
N ALA A 365 -16.09 -2.64 -10.60
CA ALA A 365 -16.52 -3.86 -9.94
C ALA A 365 -15.29 -4.71 -9.53
N ASP A 366 -14.41 -4.11 -8.72
CA ASP A 366 -13.33 -4.77 -8.01
C ASP A 366 -13.83 -5.11 -6.61
N LEU A 367 -14.23 -6.35 -6.39
CA LEU A 367 -14.94 -6.78 -5.21
C LEU A 367 -14.32 -8.04 -4.61
N ILE A 368 -14.47 -8.20 -3.29
CA ILE A 368 -14.07 -9.42 -2.59
C ILE A 368 -15.19 -9.90 -1.67
N LEU A 369 -15.29 -11.24 -1.54
CA LEU A 369 -16.12 -11.91 -0.55
C LEU A 369 -15.22 -12.52 0.51
N PHE A 370 -15.54 -12.30 1.79
CA PHE A 370 -14.81 -12.89 2.92
C PHE A 370 -15.70 -13.16 4.12
N ASP A 371 -15.26 -14.03 5.00
CA ASP A 371 -15.92 -14.36 6.26
C ASP A 371 -15.55 -13.38 7.39
N ASP A 372 -16.12 -13.56 8.59
CA ASP A 372 -15.86 -12.71 9.76
C ASP A 372 -14.38 -12.70 10.21
N ASN A 373 -13.59 -13.69 9.80
CA ASN A 373 -12.15 -13.75 10.06
C ASN A 373 -11.29 -13.18 8.93
N ILE A 374 -11.91 -12.49 7.96
CA ILE A 374 -11.26 -11.93 6.78
C ILE A 374 -10.54 -13.01 5.92
N ASN A 375 -11.05 -14.22 5.93
CA ASN A 375 -10.61 -15.25 5.00
C ASN A 375 -11.27 -14.99 3.64
N ILE A 376 -10.48 -14.70 2.63
CA ILE A 376 -10.96 -14.41 1.28
C ILE A 376 -11.59 -15.68 0.68
N ARG A 377 -12.82 -15.57 0.19
CA ARG A 377 -13.62 -16.64 -0.41
C ARG A 377 -13.82 -16.47 -1.91
N SER A 378 -13.83 -15.24 -2.38
CA SER A 378 -13.94 -14.92 -3.79
C SER A 378 -13.31 -13.56 -4.08
N VAL A 379 -12.75 -13.43 -5.28
CA VAL A 379 -12.17 -12.18 -5.78
C VAL A 379 -12.74 -11.91 -7.16
N ILE A 380 -13.22 -10.71 -7.35
CA ILE A 380 -13.77 -10.18 -8.59
C ILE A 380 -12.95 -8.96 -9.00
N THR A 381 -12.47 -8.91 -10.21
CA THR A 381 -11.77 -7.75 -10.77
C THR A 381 -12.41 -7.36 -12.10
N ASN A 382 -12.66 -6.08 -12.28
CA ASN A 382 -13.32 -5.56 -13.47
C ASN A 382 -14.61 -6.36 -13.81
N GLY A 383 -15.37 -6.75 -12.76
CA GLY A 383 -16.61 -7.53 -12.88
C GLY A 383 -16.45 -9.01 -13.20
N ASN A 384 -15.23 -9.50 -13.39
CA ASN A 384 -14.94 -10.91 -13.67
C ASN A 384 -14.52 -11.63 -12.39
N LYS A 385 -15.16 -12.77 -12.12
CA LYS A 385 -14.77 -13.63 -11.01
C LYS A 385 -13.45 -14.30 -11.33
N ILE A 386 -12.46 -14.15 -10.45
CA ILE A 386 -11.11 -14.71 -10.59
C ILE A 386 -10.94 -15.94 -9.72
N ILE A 387 -11.50 -15.90 -8.49
CA ILE A 387 -11.43 -16.99 -7.49
C ILE A 387 -12.84 -17.23 -6.95
#